data_438b25a967f871b812cabce6fd9a4b37
#
_entry.id   438b25a967f871b812cabce6fd9a4b37
#
_cell.length_a   1.000
_cell.length_b   1.000
_cell.length_c   1.000
_cell.angle_alpha   90.00
_cell.angle_beta   90.00
_cell.angle_gamma   90.00
#
_symmetry.space_group_name_H-M   'P 1'
#
loop_
_entity.id
_entity.type
_entity.pdbx_description
1 polymer ?
#
loop_
_entity_poly.entity_id
_entity_poly.type
_entity_poly.pdbx_seq_one_letter_code
_entity_poly.pdbx_strand_id
1 'polypeptide(L)'
;VCSSDLNNPAELAKIYSSIDSIREDDNYRIARIKIVGYSSPEGNYDANARLSEQRAKALVQNLKHAYKLDDSMIECRSVPENWEGLAAWLREYCPSYMQKVLDIIGQTPEPDARDAKIKAIDGGKIYNALLREVYPKLRLVEYTVSYTVVPFSVEQGREIIKTRPDKMNHNEMYQVAVSYGKGSDEYNRIIDRKS
;
A
#
# COMPACT_ATOMS: atom_id res chain seq x y z
N VAL A 1 2.07 -2.14 -2.12
CA VAL A 1 3.23 -2.32 -3.01
C VAL A 1 4.51 -2.10 -2.24
N CYS A 2 5.43 -3.03 -2.36
CA CYS A 2 6.66 -3.09 -1.59
C CYS A 2 7.83 -2.68 -2.46
N SER A 3 8.65 -1.75 -2.00
CA SER A 3 9.94 -1.47 -2.62
C SER A 3 11.04 -1.55 -1.57
N SER A 4 12.05 -2.35 -1.84
CA SER A 4 13.23 -2.48 -0.98
C SER A 4 14.22 -1.33 -1.13
N ASP A 5 14.12 -0.56 -2.19
CA ASP A 5 15.07 0.51 -2.51
C ASP A 5 14.33 1.78 -2.97
N LEU A 6 14.17 2.72 -2.03
CA LEU A 6 13.61 4.05 -2.31
C LEU A 6 14.51 4.92 -3.19
N ASN A 7 15.75 4.49 -3.44
CA ASN A 7 16.64 5.13 -4.42
C ASN A 7 16.42 4.59 -5.83
N ASN A 8 15.50 3.61 -6.01
CA ASN A 8 15.14 3.10 -7.31
C ASN A 8 14.09 4.03 -7.98
N PRO A 9 14.46 4.80 -9.01
CA PRO A 9 13.55 5.72 -9.67
C PRO A 9 12.31 5.03 -10.27
N ALA A 10 12.45 3.77 -10.71
CA ALA A 10 11.35 3.01 -11.29
C ALA A 10 10.27 2.65 -10.25
N GLU A 11 10.68 2.35 -9.02
CA GLU A 11 9.72 2.08 -7.93
C GLU A 11 9.02 3.36 -7.45
N LEU A 12 9.75 4.46 -7.33
CA LEU A 12 9.16 5.76 -7.03
C LEU A 12 8.16 6.19 -8.12
N ALA A 13 8.49 5.96 -9.39
CA ALA A 13 7.59 6.26 -10.50
C ALA A 13 6.27 5.50 -10.42
N LYS A 14 6.27 4.21 -9.98
CA LYS A 14 5.04 3.44 -9.74
C LYS A 14 4.19 4.04 -8.63
N ILE A 15 4.84 4.48 -7.54
CA ILE A 15 4.16 5.15 -6.42
C ILE A 15 3.49 6.45 -6.91
N TYR A 16 4.24 7.28 -7.62
CA TYR A 16 3.72 8.52 -8.19
C TYR A 16 2.56 8.26 -9.15
N SER A 17 2.72 7.35 -10.11
CA SER A 17 1.65 7.00 -11.05
C SER A 17 0.36 6.55 -10.35
N SER A 18 0.45 5.78 -9.26
CA SER A 18 -0.73 5.36 -8.49
C SER A 18 -1.42 6.52 -7.76
N ILE A 19 -0.66 7.49 -7.27
CA ILE A 19 -1.20 8.70 -6.62
C ILE A 19 -1.78 9.65 -7.67
N ASP A 20 -1.10 9.84 -8.79
CA ASP A 20 -1.53 10.70 -9.89
C ASP A 20 -2.85 10.21 -10.48
N SER A 21 -3.02 8.90 -10.68
CA SER A 21 -4.28 8.33 -11.19
C SER A 21 -5.49 8.63 -10.29
N ILE A 22 -5.28 8.78 -8.98
CA ILE A 22 -6.35 9.19 -8.04
C ILE A 22 -6.58 10.71 -8.12
N ARG A 23 -5.51 11.49 -8.27
CA ARG A 23 -5.59 12.96 -8.29
C ARG A 23 -6.14 13.53 -9.59
N GLU A 24 -5.93 12.83 -10.70
CA GLU A 24 -6.43 13.22 -12.02
C GLU A 24 -7.95 12.98 -12.19
N ASP A 25 -8.55 12.22 -11.30
CA ASP A 25 -9.99 11.97 -11.31
C ASP A 25 -10.69 12.88 -10.30
N ASP A 26 -11.51 13.82 -10.80
CA ASP A 26 -12.24 14.81 -10.00
C ASP A 26 -13.19 14.20 -8.97
N ASN A 27 -13.50 12.92 -9.11
CA ASN A 27 -14.33 12.18 -8.15
C ASN A 27 -13.60 11.71 -6.92
N TYR A 28 -12.28 11.76 -6.90
CA TYR A 28 -11.51 11.28 -5.77
C TYR A 28 -10.81 12.44 -5.05
N ARG A 29 -10.80 12.35 -3.73
CA ARG A 29 -10.02 13.24 -2.86
C ARG A 29 -9.20 12.38 -1.93
N ILE A 30 -7.88 12.50 -2.00
CA ILE A 30 -6.99 11.80 -1.08
C ILE A 30 -7.29 12.29 0.33
N ALA A 31 -7.68 11.36 1.21
CA ALA A 31 -7.97 11.64 2.61
C ALA A 31 -6.74 11.40 3.49
N ARG A 32 -5.96 10.35 3.21
CA ARG A 32 -4.77 9.97 3.98
C ARG A 32 -3.83 9.12 3.16
N ILE A 33 -2.53 9.27 3.43
CA ILE A 33 -1.49 8.36 2.96
C ILE A 33 -0.80 7.78 4.20
N LYS A 34 -0.91 6.47 4.38
CA LYS A 34 -0.19 5.74 5.42
C LYS A 34 1.08 5.14 4.82
N ILE A 35 2.20 5.35 5.49
CA ILE A 35 3.52 4.85 5.08
C ILE A 35 4.11 4.06 6.24
N VAL A 36 4.56 2.84 5.96
CA VAL A 36 5.20 1.96 6.94
C VAL A 36 6.54 1.49 6.39
N GLY A 37 7.62 1.82 7.07
CA GLY A 37 8.96 1.32 6.74
C GLY A 37 9.28 0.07 7.55
N TYR A 38 9.89 -0.91 6.90
CA TYR A 38 10.26 -2.19 7.50
C TYR A 38 11.76 -2.43 7.41
N SER A 39 12.33 -3.04 8.43
CA SER A 39 13.62 -3.73 8.36
C SER A 39 13.44 -5.23 8.51
N SER A 40 14.41 -5.97 8.05
CA SER A 40 14.47 -7.42 8.19
C SER A 40 14.94 -7.82 9.59
N PRO A 41 14.60 -9.04 10.04
CA PRO A 41 14.87 -9.49 11.41
C PRO A 41 16.34 -9.63 11.81
N GLU A 42 17.28 -9.61 10.85
CA GLU A 42 18.69 -9.80 11.20
C GLU A 42 19.30 -8.57 11.86
N GLY A 43 20.19 -8.80 12.80
CA GLY A 43 21.01 -7.77 13.44
C GLY A 43 20.43 -7.27 14.74
N ASN A 44 20.78 -6.04 15.10
CA ASN A 44 20.38 -5.42 16.36
C ASN A 44 19.08 -4.65 16.21
N TYR A 45 18.15 -4.85 17.14
CA TYR A 45 16.82 -4.21 17.12
C TYR A 45 16.87 -2.68 17.01
N ASP A 46 17.74 -2.01 17.79
CA ASP A 46 17.82 -0.55 17.76
C ASP A 46 18.38 -0.01 16.42
N ALA A 47 19.28 -0.74 15.78
CA ALA A 47 19.76 -0.40 14.44
C ALA A 47 18.63 -0.56 13.41
N ASN A 48 17.85 -1.64 13.50
CA ASN A 48 16.70 -1.91 12.66
C ASN A 48 15.57 -0.87 12.86
N ALA A 49 15.36 -0.42 14.10
CA ALA A 49 14.41 0.65 14.41
C ALA A 49 14.77 1.96 13.66
N ARG A 50 16.05 2.36 13.73
CA ARG A 50 16.53 3.54 12.98
C ARG A 50 16.39 3.37 11.46
N LEU A 51 16.75 2.21 10.93
CA LEU A 51 16.70 1.95 9.48
C LEU A 51 15.26 1.94 8.94
N SER A 52 14.33 1.29 9.65
CA SER A 52 12.92 1.26 9.26
C SER A 52 12.28 2.65 9.30
N GLU A 53 12.61 3.44 10.32
CA GLU A 53 12.14 4.83 10.42
C GLU A 53 12.72 5.72 9.31
N GLN A 54 14.02 5.61 9.02
CA GLN A 54 14.65 6.36 7.93
C GLN A 54 14.04 6.03 6.57
N ARG A 55 13.73 4.75 6.30
CA ARG A 55 13.05 4.34 5.07
C ARG A 55 11.66 4.97 4.95
N ALA A 56 10.84 4.91 6.00
CA ALA A 56 9.53 5.53 5.99
C ALA A 56 9.62 7.05 5.77
N LYS A 57 10.48 7.74 6.51
CA LYS A 57 10.70 9.19 6.40
C LYS A 57 11.19 9.63 5.02
N ALA A 58 12.04 8.84 4.37
CA ALA A 58 12.52 9.14 3.03
C ALA A 58 11.36 9.16 2.01
N LEU A 59 10.43 8.20 2.06
CA LEU A 59 9.25 8.22 1.19
C LEU A 59 8.32 9.39 1.53
N VAL A 60 8.12 9.69 2.81
CA VAL A 60 7.34 10.88 3.24
C VAL A 60 7.90 12.16 2.62
N GLN A 61 9.22 12.36 2.70
CA GLN A 61 9.89 13.55 2.15
C GLN A 61 9.70 13.63 0.63
N ASN A 62 9.87 12.51 -0.09
CA ASN A 62 9.66 12.46 -1.53
C ASN A 62 8.21 12.83 -1.92
N LEU A 63 7.21 12.27 -1.21
CA LEU A 63 5.81 12.57 -1.49
C LEU A 63 5.43 14.01 -1.15
N LYS A 64 5.93 14.55 -0.03
CA LYS A 64 5.71 15.97 0.33
C LYS A 64 6.31 16.90 -0.72
N HIS A 65 7.50 16.59 -1.20
CA HIS A 65 8.15 17.40 -2.24
C HIS A 65 7.36 17.38 -3.55
N ALA A 66 6.90 16.18 -3.97
CA ALA A 66 6.17 16.01 -5.23
C ALA A 66 4.76 16.60 -5.20
N TYR A 67 4.03 16.45 -4.08
CA TYR A 67 2.59 16.69 -4.04
C TYR A 67 2.16 17.83 -3.10
N LYS A 68 3.08 18.47 -2.39
CA LYS A 68 2.80 19.51 -1.39
C LYS A 68 1.72 19.09 -0.38
N LEU A 69 1.83 17.85 0.12
CA LEU A 69 0.87 17.26 1.04
C LEU A 69 0.97 17.92 2.43
N ASP A 70 -0.18 18.10 3.06
CA ASP A 70 -0.27 18.53 4.46
C ASP A 70 0.17 17.40 5.39
N ASP A 71 0.82 17.75 6.51
CA ASP A 71 1.29 16.79 7.51
C ASP A 71 0.15 15.96 8.12
N SER A 72 -1.04 16.54 8.27
CA SER A 72 -2.23 15.87 8.76
C SER A 72 -2.72 14.73 7.84
N MET A 73 -2.34 14.76 6.57
CA MET A 73 -2.69 13.72 5.60
C MET A 73 -1.74 12.53 5.62
N ILE A 74 -0.60 12.61 6.33
CA ILE A 74 0.43 11.58 6.29
C ILE A 74 0.53 10.88 7.64
N GLU A 75 0.33 9.58 7.64
CA GLU A 75 0.64 8.70 8.76
C GLU A 75 1.94 7.94 8.46
N CYS A 76 2.98 8.18 9.26
CA CYS A 76 4.28 7.54 9.13
C CYS A 76 4.54 6.59 10.30
N ARG A 77 4.82 5.32 10.00
CA ARG A 77 5.16 4.29 10.99
C ARG A 77 6.42 3.54 10.57
N SER A 78 7.02 2.85 11.54
CA SER A 78 8.13 1.93 11.31
C SER A 78 7.92 0.61 12.03
N VAL A 79 8.42 -0.46 11.43
CA VAL A 79 8.47 -1.81 12.01
C VAL A 79 9.94 -2.22 12.01
N PRO A 80 10.59 -2.24 13.18
CA PRO A 80 12.02 -2.51 13.30
C PRO A 80 12.44 -3.86 12.74
N GLU A 81 11.59 -4.87 12.90
CA GLU A 81 11.85 -6.23 12.44
C GLU A 81 10.58 -6.86 11.88
N ASN A 82 10.59 -7.19 10.59
CA ASN A 82 9.44 -7.71 9.87
C ASN A 82 9.24 -9.22 10.11
N TRP A 83 9.00 -9.59 11.37
CA TRP A 83 8.71 -10.98 11.76
C TRP A 83 7.41 -11.51 11.16
N GLU A 84 6.42 -10.65 11.00
CA GLU A 84 5.15 -11.01 10.35
C GLU A 84 5.35 -11.36 8.87
N GLY A 85 6.16 -10.55 8.17
CA GLY A 85 6.52 -10.83 6.78
C GLY A 85 7.32 -12.12 6.63
N LEU A 86 8.25 -12.40 7.57
CA LEU A 86 8.96 -13.69 7.60
C LEU A 86 7.99 -14.85 7.83
N ALA A 87 7.09 -14.73 8.78
CA ALA A 87 6.12 -15.78 9.08
C ALA A 87 5.14 -16.01 7.90
N ALA A 88 4.74 -14.95 7.21
CA ALA A 88 3.91 -15.05 6.01
C ALA A 88 4.65 -15.79 4.88
N TRP A 89 5.90 -15.42 4.62
CA TRP A 89 6.74 -16.09 3.62
C TRP A 89 6.92 -17.58 3.93
N LEU A 90 7.21 -17.92 5.20
CA LEU A 90 7.38 -19.30 5.62
C LEU A 90 6.11 -20.13 5.39
N ARG A 91 4.93 -19.59 5.64
CA ARG A 91 3.65 -20.29 5.38
C ARG A 91 3.35 -20.44 3.90
N GLU A 92 3.72 -19.47 3.09
CA GLU A 92 3.50 -19.48 1.63
C GLU A 92 4.39 -20.52 0.93
N TYR A 93 5.68 -20.54 1.26
CA TYR A 93 6.66 -21.39 0.57
C TYR A 93 6.90 -22.72 1.25
N CYS A 94 6.43 -22.93 2.48
CA CYS A 94 6.47 -24.17 3.25
C CYS A 94 7.84 -24.89 3.23
N PRO A 95 8.99 -24.22 3.49
CA PRO A 95 10.28 -24.89 3.53
C PRO A 95 10.32 -25.92 4.68
N SER A 96 11.20 -26.93 4.58
CA SER A 96 11.29 -28.01 5.57
C SER A 96 11.58 -27.54 7.01
N TYR A 97 12.14 -26.35 7.16
CA TYR A 97 12.43 -25.72 8.46
C TYR A 97 11.33 -24.76 8.95
N MET A 98 10.22 -24.61 8.19
CA MET A 98 9.16 -23.65 8.49
C MET A 98 8.70 -23.72 9.94
N GLN A 99 8.30 -24.89 10.41
CA GLN A 99 7.72 -25.03 11.75
C GLN A 99 8.71 -24.63 12.84
N LYS A 100 9.99 -25.02 12.70
CA LYS A 100 11.04 -24.68 13.68
C LYS A 100 11.20 -23.16 13.82
N VAL A 101 11.18 -22.43 12.71
CA VAL A 101 11.33 -20.96 12.72
C VAL A 101 10.05 -20.30 13.25
N LEU A 102 8.86 -20.76 12.86
CA LEU A 102 7.59 -20.25 13.38
C LEU A 102 7.45 -20.44 14.90
N ASP A 103 7.89 -21.59 15.42
CA ASP A 103 7.89 -21.87 16.86
C ASP A 103 8.81 -20.88 17.62
N ILE A 104 9.99 -20.58 17.08
CA ILE A 104 10.89 -19.57 17.66
C ILE A 104 10.24 -18.19 17.66
N ILE A 105 9.63 -17.79 16.55
CA ILE A 105 8.94 -16.50 16.44
C ILE A 105 7.83 -16.39 17.48
N GLY A 106 7.02 -17.45 17.64
CA GLY A 106 5.87 -17.43 18.55
C GLY A 106 6.23 -17.58 20.03
N GLN A 107 7.32 -18.27 20.34
CA GLN A 107 7.68 -18.63 21.73
C GLN A 107 8.77 -17.73 22.32
N THR A 108 9.40 -16.87 21.53
CA THR A 108 10.49 -16.01 21.99
C THR A 108 10.07 -14.53 21.91
N PRO A 109 9.73 -13.88 23.04
CA PRO A 109 9.29 -12.49 23.03
C PRO A 109 10.37 -11.51 22.55
N GLU A 110 11.62 -11.71 23.00
CA GLU A 110 12.73 -10.81 22.72
C GLU A 110 13.24 -10.95 21.28
N PRO A 111 13.25 -9.86 20.48
CA PRO A 111 13.63 -9.92 19.08
C PRO A 111 15.06 -10.40 18.82
N ASP A 112 16.05 -9.87 19.54
CA ASP A 112 17.46 -10.27 19.40
C ASP A 112 17.67 -11.74 19.79
N ALA A 113 16.87 -12.26 20.73
CA ALA A 113 16.91 -13.68 21.12
C ALA A 113 16.30 -14.57 20.04
N ARG A 114 15.28 -14.11 19.29
CA ARG A 114 14.74 -14.84 18.12
C ARG A 114 15.83 -15.02 17.08
N ASP A 115 16.51 -13.93 16.71
CA ASP A 115 17.59 -13.95 15.72
C ASP A 115 18.71 -14.91 16.14
N ALA A 116 19.15 -14.85 17.41
CA ALA A 116 20.16 -15.76 17.95
C ALA A 116 19.74 -17.23 17.88
N LYS A 117 18.48 -17.54 18.22
CA LYS A 117 17.96 -18.92 18.14
C LYS A 117 17.88 -19.43 16.71
N ILE A 118 17.45 -18.61 15.75
CA ILE A 118 17.41 -18.98 14.34
C ILE A 118 18.83 -19.22 13.82
N LYS A 119 19.81 -18.40 14.22
CA LYS A 119 21.24 -18.60 13.89
C LYS A 119 21.78 -19.94 14.40
N ALA A 120 21.27 -20.43 15.51
CA ALA A 120 21.72 -21.70 16.11
C ALA A 120 21.18 -22.95 15.39
N ILE A 121 20.11 -22.80 14.55
CA ILE A 121 19.51 -23.95 13.86
C ILE A 121 20.49 -24.50 12.79
N ASP A 122 20.72 -25.81 12.81
CA ASP A 122 21.52 -26.54 11.83
C ASP A 122 22.90 -25.90 11.55
N GLY A 123 23.55 -25.36 12.61
CA GLY A 123 24.83 -24.71 12.49
C GLY A 123 24.83 -23.45 11.61
N GLY A 124 23.70 -22.73 11.55
CA GLY A 124 23.57 -21.50 10.81
C GLY A 124 23.14 -21.67 9.34
N LYS A 125 22.93 -22.88 8.86
CA LYS A 125 22.53 -23.12 7.45
C LYS A 125 21.22 -22.46 7.09
N ILE A 126 20.21 -22.59 7.97
CA ILE A 126 18.89 -21.99 7.78
C ILE A 126 18.98 -20.48 7.79
N TYR A 127 19.69 -19.91 8.75
CA TYR A 127 19.91 -18.47 8.84
C TYR A 127 20.58 -17.89 7.58
N ASN A 128 21.60 -18.56 7.08
CA ASN A 128 22.30 -18.14 5.84
C ASN A 128 21.39 -18.21 4.60
N ALA A 129 20.48 -19.19 4.54
CA ALA A 129 19.47 -19.26 3.50
C ALA A 129 18.47 -18.07 3.59
N LEU A 130 17.98 -17.78 4.80
CA LEU A 130 17.10 -16.65 5.04
C LEU A 130 17.76 -15.31 4.69
N LEU A 131 19.04 -15.12 5.07
CA LEU A 131 19.83 -13.91 4.72
C LEU A 131 19.92 -13.67 3.22
N ARG A 132 20.09 -14.73 2.44
CA ARG A 132 20.25 -14.64 0.99
C ARG A 132 18.94 -14.50 0.25
N GLU A 133 17.91 -15.22 0.65
CA GLU A 133 16.72 -15.42 -0.17
C GLU A 133 15.48 -14.66 0.32
N VAL A 134 15.39 -14.40 1.63
CA VAL A 134 14.18 -13.89 2.26
C VAL A 134 14.35 -12.51 2.84
N TYR A 135 15.34 -12.30 3.69
CA TYR A 135 15.53 -11.03 4.40
C TYR A 135 15.66 -9.80 3.50
N PRO A 136 16.30 -9.87 2.31
CA PRO A 136 16.29 -8.74 1.40
C PRO A 136 14.89 -8.29 0.97
N LYS A 137 13.94 -9.24 0.85
CA LYS A 137 12.55 -8.97 0.47
C LYS A 137 11.72 -8.39 1.62
N LEU A 138 12.17 -8.55 2.86
CA LEU A 138 11.50 -8.01 4.06
C LEU A 138 11.87 -6.55 4.36
N ARG A 139 12.92 -6.03 3.71
CA ARG A 139 13.36 -4.64 3.78
C ARG A 139 12.58 -3.81 2.77
N LEU A 140 11.45 -3.26 3.19
CA LEU A 140 10.53 -2.61 2.26
C LEU A 140 9.88 -1.38 2.88
N VAL A 141 9.21 -0.60 2.06
CA VAL A 141 8.25 0.43 2.49
C VAL A 141 6.91 0.11 1.86
N GLU A 142 5.89 0.06 2.69
CA GLU A 142 4.51 -0.03 2.25
C GLU A 142 3.85 1.33 2.29
N TYR A 143 2.95 1.60 1.35
CA TYR A 143 2.09 2.76 1.38
C TYR A 143 0.65 2.36 1.08
N THR A 144 -0.27 3.06 1.73
CA THR A 144 -1.72 2.92 1.50
C THR A 144 -2.30 4.30 1.28
N VAL A 145 -2.97 4.50 0.17
CA VAL A 145 -3.70 5.74 -0.12
C VAL A 145 -5.17 5.52 0.19
N SER A 146 -5.69 6.25 1.17
CA SER A 146 -7.12 6.32 1.46
C SER A 146 -7.70 7.56 0.78
N TYR A 147 -8.79 7.39 0.09
CA TYR A 147 -9.47 8.48 -0.61
C TYR A 147 -10.98 8.43 -0.37
N THR A 148 -11.62 9.57 -0.51
CA THR A 148 -13.08 9.69 -0.50
C THR A 148 -13.58 9.85 -1.93
N VAL A 149 -14.72 9.25 -2.22
CA VAL A 149 -15.42 9.45 -3.49
C VAL A 149 -16.34 10.67 -3.33
N VAL A 150 -16.14 11.66 -4.18
CA VAL A 150 -17.00 12.85 -4.25
C VAL A 150 -17.95 12.64 -5.43
N PRO A 151 -19.26 12.52 -5.18
CA PRO A 151 -20.23 12.38 -6.26
C PRO A 151 -20.17 13.56 -7.22
N PHE A 152 -20.40 13.31 -8.50
CA PHE A 152 -20.53 14.38 -9.50
C PHE A 152 -21.71 15.29 -9.16
N SER A 153 -21.57 16.61 -9.39
CA SER A 153 -22.75 17.46 -9.49
C SER A 153 -23.57 17.07 -10.74
N VAL A 154 -24.85 17.42 -10.73
CA VAL A 154 -25.71 17.13 -11.89
C VAL A 154 -25.16 17.75 -13.17
N GLU A 155 -24.59 18.95 -13.08
CA GLU A 155 -23.97 19.66 -14.20
C GLU A 155 -22.75 18.90 -14.74
N GLN A 156 -21.84 18.49 -13.86
CA GLN A 156 -20.69 17.66 -14.22
C GLN A 156 -21.14 16.33 -14.81
N GLY A 157 -22.14 15.69 -14.18
CA GLY A 157 -22.70 14.44 -14.65
C GLY A 157 -23.28 14.52 -16.06
N ARG A 158 -23.90 15.64 -16.45
CA ARG A 158 -24.39 15.88 -17.81
C ARG A 158 -23.30 15.87 -18.87
N GLU A 159 -22.11 16.32 -18.55
CA GLU A 159 -20.97 16.28 -19.46
C GLU A 159 -20.28 14.91 -19.47
N ILE A 160 -20.11 14.31 -18.29
CA ILE A 160 -19.47 13.01 -18.14
C ILE A 160 -20.28 11.90 -18.82
N ILE A 161 -21.61 11.94 -18.70
CA ILE A 161 -22.48 10.91 -19.31
C ILE A 161 -22.41 10.87 -20.84
N LYS A 162 -22.02 11.98 -21.47
CA LYS A 162 -21.81 12.08 -22.92
C LYS A 162 -20.47 11.48 -23.35
N THR A 163 -19.42 11.66 -22.53
CA THR A 163 -18.03 11.38 -22.89
C THR A 163 -17.47 10.13 -22.23
N ARG A 164 -17.79 9.90 -20.96
CA ARG A 164 -17.25 8.80 -20.12
C ARG A 164 -18.33 8.21 -19.20
N PRO A 165 -19.41 7.64 -19.72
CA PRO A 165 -20.51 7.11 -18.90
C PRO A 165 -20.07 5.93 -18.00
N ASP A 166 -19.01 5.23 -18.35
CA ASP A 166 -18.36 4.17 -17.57
C ASP A 166 -17.79 4.65 -16.21
N LYS A 167 -17.54 5.94 -16.07
CA LYS A 167 -17.08 6.56 -14.82
C LYS A 167 -18.21 6.84 -13.82
N MET A 168 -19.45 6.70 -14.23
CA MET A 168 -20.61 6.99 -13.40
C MET A 168 -21.22 5.72 -12.81
N ASN A 169 -21.57 5.80 -11.51
CA ASN A 169 -22.38 4.74 -10.91
C ASN A 169 -23.86 4.91 -11.29
N HIS A 170 -24.64 3.88 -11.00
CA HIS A 170 -26.07 3.83 -11.38
C HIS A 170 -26.90 4.96 -10.77
N ASN A 171 -26.59 5.37 -9.54
CA ASN A 171 -27.33 6.43 -8.88
C ASN A 171 -27.03 7.80 -9.51
N GLU A 172 -25.77 8.06 -9.81
CA GLU A 172 -25.35 9.30 -10.50
C GLU A 172 -25.98 9.41 -11.89
N MET A 173 -25.96 8.33 -12.67
CA MET A 173 -26.64 8.29 -13.99
C MET A 173 -28.13 8.57 -13.84
N TYR A 174 -28.79 7.99 -12.84
CA TYR A 174 -30.20 8.23 -12.59
C TYR A 174 -30.48 9.69 -12.22
N GLN A 175 -29.67 10.29 -11.35
CA GLN A 175 -29.78 11.71 -10.99
C GLN A 175 -29.64 12.62 -12.22
N VAL A 176 -28.67 12.32 -13.08
CA VAL A 176 -28.49 13.06 -14.35
C VAL A 176 -29.70 12.87 -15.27
N ALA A 177 -30.20 11.62 -15.41
CA ALA A 177 -31.38 11.36 -16.23
C ALA A 177 -32.60 12.18 -15.73
N VAL A 178 -32.85 12.13 -14.42
CA VAL A 178 -33.97 12.88 -13.80
C VAL A 178 -33.84 14.39 -14.03
N SER A 179 -32.62 14.92 -14.08
CA SER A 179 -32.37 16.36 -14.30
C SER A 179 -32.75 16.87 -15.69
N TYR A 180 -32.92 15.97 -16.67
CA TYR A 180 -33.46 16.29 -17.99
C TYR A 180 -35.00 16.27 -18.05
N GLY A 181 -35.65 15.82 -16.96
CA GLY A 181 -37.08 15.62 -16.88
C GLY A 181 -37.48 14.19 -17.27
N LYS A 182 -38.28 13.55 -16.39
CA LYS A 182 -38.74 12.19 -16.63
C LYS A 182 -39.61 12.13 -17.91
N GLY A 183 -39.24 11.19 -18.79
CA GLY A 183 -39.90 11.00 -20.07
C GLY A 183 -39.35 11.86 -21.23
N SER A 184 -38.34 12.71 -21.00
CA SER A 184 -37.63 13.39 -22.11
C SER A 184 -36.81 12.37 -22.91
N ASP A 185 -36.41 12.74 -24.11
CA ASP A 185 -35.57 11.89 -24.98
C ASP A 185 -34.22 11.60 -24.31
N GLU A 186 -33.61 12.58 -23.65
CA GLU A 186 -32.37 12.41 -22.90
C GLU A 186 -32.53 11.46 -21.71
N TYR A 187 -33.64 11.59 -20.95
CA TYR A 187 -33.96 10.69 -19.85
C TYR A 187 -34.03 9.25 -20.34
N ASN A 188 -34.85 9.01 -21.38
CA ASN A 188 -35.03 7.67 -21.95
C ASN A 188 -33.73 7.10 -22.48
N ARG A 189 -32.93 7.89 -23.21
CA ARG A 189 -31.61 7.47 -23.73
C ARG A 189 -30.62 7.07 -22.64
N ILE A 190 -30.64 7.74 -21.49
CA ILE A 190 -29.74 7.40 -20.36
C ILE A 190 -30.23 6.14 -19.67
N ILE A 191 -31.52 5.97 -19.48
CA ILE A 191 -32.11 4.79 -18.82
C ILE A 191 -31.95 3.55 -19.70
N ASP A 192 -32.18 3.65 -21.01
CA ASP A 192 -32.10 2.53 -21.95
C ASP A 192 -30.66 2.02 -22.16
N ARG A 193 -29.64 2.84 -21.89
CA ARG A 193 -28.23 2.38 -21.90
C ARG A 193 -27.92 1.29 -20.86
N LYS A 194 -28.85 1.00 -19.97
CA LYS A 194 -28.74 0.03 -18.89
C LYS A 194 -29.48 -1.28 -19.14
N SER A 195 -30.27 -1.38 -20.18
CA SER A 195 -30.96 -2.58 -20.62
C SER A 195 -30.08 -3.39 -21.55
#